data_63ef5f70ac217bbe2c2a0cdd80e67eea
#
_entry.id   63ef5f70ac217bbe2c2a0cdd80e67eea
#
_cell.length_a   1.000
_cell.length_b   1.000
_cell.length_c   1.000
_cell.angle_alpha   90.00
_cell.angle_beta   90.00
_cell.angle_gamma   90.00
#
_symmetry.space_group_name_H-M   'P 1'
#
loop_
_entity.id
_entity.type
_entity.pdbx_description
1 polymer ?
#
loop_
_entity_poly.entity_id
_entity_poly.type
_entity_poly.pdbx_seq_one_letter_code
_entity_poly.pdbx_strand_id
1 'polypeptide(L)'
;FGDELLRCQRYYHCVYRRGASSDGNLSIGALGSLYTGNSLYIDMTFPTQMRTTPTLEAPTATDRFNCCPTTCIDFGNPSLIHGQKNAVTLNATLQSGNTAGRVGNVFAKTANWTEGEKLAFTAEL
;
A
#
# COMPACT_ATOMS: atom_id res chain seq x y z
N PHE A 1 -15.60 22.33 4.75
CA PHE A 1 -15.39 21.05 4.06
C PHE A 1 -14.02 20.46 4.36
N GLY A 2 -12.95 21.25 4.28
CA GLY A 2 -11.58 20.77 4.52
C GLY A 2 -11.36 20.21 5.92
N ASP A 3 -11.91 20.87 6.94
CA ASP A 3 -11.79 20.39 8.33
C ASP A 3 -12.51 19.06 8.55
N GLU A 4 -13.67 18.88 7.93
CA GLU A 4 -14.39 17.62 8.02
C GLU A 4 -13.64 16.47 7.34
N LEU A 5 -13.02 16.73 6.19
CA LEU A 5 -12.21 15.75 5.51
C LEU A 5 -11.03 15.31 6.38
N LEU A 6 -10.32 16.25 6.99
CA LEU A 6 -9.19 15.94 7.87
C LEU A 6 -9.64 15.12 9.09
N ARG A 7 -10.81 15.46 9.67
CA ARG A 7 -11.37 14.68 10.78
C ARG A 7 -11.66 13.25 10.36
N CYS A 8 -12.29 13.06 9.19
CA CYS A 8 -12.56 11.71 8.67
C CYS A 8 -11.28 10.92 8.43
N GLN A 9 -10.24 11.56 7.92
CA GLN A 9 -8.95 10.91 7.64
C GLN A 9 -8.22 10.47 8.91
N ARG A 10 -8.56 11.01 10.07
CA ARG A 10 -8.03 10.53 11.34
C ARG A 10 -8.55 9.14 11.74
N TYR A 11 -9.66 8.72 11.16
CA TYR A 11 -10.29 7.43 11.44
C TYR A 11 -10.13 6.45 10.29
N TYR A 12 -10.06 6.97 9.08
CA TYR A 12 -10.03 6.15 7.88
C TYR A 12 -9.30 6.87 6.75
N HIS A 13 -8.35 6.19 6.14
CA HIS A 13 -7.64 6.69 4.98
C HIS A 13 -7.59 5.61 3.90
N CYS A 14 -8.28 5.83 2.80
CA CYS A 14 -8.27 4.93 1.65
C CYS A 14 -7.27 5.42 0.62
N VAL A 15 -6.26 4.61 0.33
CA VAL A 15 -5.27 4.91 -0.70
C VAL A 15 -5.87 4.63 -2.08
N TYR A 16 -6.51 3.47 -2.24
CA TYR A 16 -7.17 3.10 -3.48
C TYR A 16 -8.28 2.08 -3.20
N ARG A 17 -9.38 2.21 -3.94
CA ARG A 17 -10.46 1.24 -3.97
C ARG A 17 -10.84 0.93 -5.42
N ARG A 18 -10.91 -0.35 -5.76
CA ARG A 18 -11.29 -0.80 -7.09
C ARG A 18 -12.79 -0.60 -7.32
N GLY A 19 -13.12 0.20 -8.32
CA GLY A 19 -14.51 0.36 -8.77
C GLY A 19 -14.95 -0.75 -9.72
N ALA A 20 -15.99 -0.47 -10.50
CA ALA A 20 -16.55 -1.42 -11.45
C ALA A 20 -15.61 -1.69 -12.64
N SER A 21 -14.73 -0.76 -12.97
CA SER A 21 -13.76 -0.89 -14.07
C SER A 21 -12.35 -0.66 -13.58
N SER A 22 -11.37 -1.21 -14.30
CA SER A 22 -9.96 -1.03 -14.00
C SER A 22 -9.50 0.38 -14.36
N ASP A 23 -8.62 0.94 -13.52
CA ASP A 23 -7.95 2.22 -13.74
C ASP A 23 -6.51 2.05 -14.27
N GLY A 24 -6.13 0.83 -14.63
CA GLY A 24 -4.77 0.53 -15.06
C GLY A 24 -3.78 0.46 -13.90
N ASN A 25 -2.50 0.65 -14.17
CA ASN A 25 -1.48 0.71 -13.12
C ASN A 25 -1.48 2.10 -12.50
N LEU A 26 -1.72 2.16 -11.19
CA LEU A 26 -1.73 3.41 -10.44
C LEU A 26 -0.65 3.41 -9.38
N SER A 27 0.11 4.50 -9.28
CA SER A 27 1.04 4.69 -8.17
C SER A 27 0.25 4.83 -6.86
N ILE A 28 0.70 4.12 -5.83
CA ILE A 28 0.12 4.27 -4.49
C ILE A 28 0.75 5.41 -3.69
N GLY A 29 1.62 6.20 -4.33
CA GLY A 29 2.25 7.34 -3.68
C GLY A 29 3.41 6.98 -2.75
N ALA A 30 4.00 5.80 -2.92
CA ALA A 30 5.08 5.33 -2.07
C ALA A 30 6.17 4.65 -2.88
N LEU A 31 7.39 4.66 -2.35
CA LEU A 31 8.51 3.89 -2.87
C LEU A 31 8.68 2.64 -2.03
N GLY A 32 9.05 1.55 -2.70
CA GLY A 32 9.44 0.32 -2.04
C GLY A 32 10.95 0.17 -2.04
N SER A 33 11.50 -0.30 -0.92
CA SER A 33 12.91 -0.63 -0.81
C SER A 33 13.08 -2.12 -0.56
N LEU A 34 14.06 -2.73 -1.21
CA LEU A 34 14.35 -4.14 -1.08
C LEU A 34 15.31 -4.35 0.08
N TYR A 35 14.80 -4.91 1.17
CA TYR A 35 15.62 -5.28 2.32
C TYR A 35 16.47 -6.52 2.00
N THR A 36 15.86 -7.50 1.35
CA THR A 36 16.55 -8.66 0.76
C THR A 36 16.14 -8.77 -0.70
N GLY A 37 16.64 -9.76 -1.42
CA GLY A 37 16.22 -9.96 -2.81
C GLY A 37 14.73 -10.18 -3.01
N ASN A 38 13.99 -10.64 -1.98
CA ASN A 38 12.58 -10.98 -2.07
C ASN A 38 11.69 -10.17 -1.12
N SER A 39 12.25 -9.51 -0.11
CA SER A 39 11.48 -8.78 0.89
C SER A 39 11.43 -7.30 0.56
N LEU A 40 10.23 -6.76 0.47
CA LEU A 40 9.96 -5.37 0.13
C LEU A 40 9.42 -4.63 1.34
N TYR A 41 9.99 -3.47 1.64
CA TYR A 41 9.45 -2.53 2.63
C TYR A 41 8.89 -1.32 1.92
N ILE A 42 7.68 -0.92 2.31
CA ILE A 42 6.97 0.22 1.74
C ILE A 42 6.63 1.18 2.88
N ASP A 43 7.22 2.36 2.86
CA ASP A 43 6.93 3.40 3.84
C ASP A 43 5.86 4.34 3.30
N MET A 44 4.83 4.55 4.09
CA MET A 44 3.72 5.43 3.73
C MET A 44 3.45 6.41 4.87
N THR A 45 3.16 7.67 4.50
CA THR A 45 2.73 8.70 5.43
C THR A 45 1.26 9.02 5.20
N PHE A 46 0.59 9.51 6.26
CA PHE A 46 -0.82 9.89 6.17
C PHE A 46 -0.96 11.39 5.99
N PRO A 47 -2.03 11.85 5.31
CA PRO A 47 -2.28 13.29 5.12
C PRO A 47 -2.55 14.00 6.44
N THR A 48 -2.99 13.28 7.46
CA THR A 48 -3.18 13.80 8.82
C THR A 48 -2.88 12.70 9.83
N GLN A 49 -2.52 13.07 11.05
CA GLN A 49 -2.27 12.10 12.10
C GLN A 49 -3.54 11.32 12.41
N MET A 50 -3.45 10.00 12.38
CA MET A 50 -4.58 9.13 12.70
C MET A 50 -4.84 9.12 14.21
N ARG A 51 -6.06 8.78 14.58
CA ARG A 51 -6.51 8.78 15.97
C ARG A 51 -5.74 7.78 16.83
N THR A 52 -5.49 6.61 16.28
CA THR A 52 -4.71 5.54 16.92
C THR A 52 -3.81 4.91 15.87
N THR A 53 -2.95 3.99 16.27
CA THR A 53 -2.22 3.17 15.31
C THR A 53 -3.22 2.42 14.43
N PRO A 54 -3.15 2.57 13.10
CA PRO A 54 -4.17 2.01 12.21
C PRO A 54 -4.00 0.52 12.00
N THR A 55 -5.08 -0.12 11.55
CA THR A 55 -5.05 -1.45 10.96
C THR A 55 -5.10 -1.35 9.45
N LEU A 56 -4.53 -2.34 8.78
CA LEU A 56 -4.45 -2.39 7.33
C LEU A 56 -5.58 -3.22 6.75
N GLU A 57 -6.22 -2.68 5.70
CA GLU A 57 -7.08 -3.44 4.81
C GLU A 57 -6.45 -3.47 3.43
N ALA A 58 -6.11 -4.65 2.92
CA ALA A 58 -5.45 -4.81 1.63
C ALA A 58 -5.86 -6.12 0.97
N PRO A 59 -5.78 -6.20 -0.38
CA PRO A 59 -6.00 -7.46 -1.08
C PRO A 59 -4.95 -8.50 -0.68
N THR A 60 -5.36 -9.77 -0.60
CA THR A 60 -4.48 -10.87 -0.17
C THR A 60 -3.88 -11.66 -1.32
N ALA A 61 -4.38 -11.51 -2.55
CA ALA A 61 -3.83 -12.20 -3.71
C ALA A 61 -2.45 -11.64 -4.08
N THR A 62 -1.59 -12.48 -4.66
CA THR A 62 -0.16 -12.19 -4.85
C THR A 62 0.16 -11.37 -6.09
N ASP A 63 -0.83 -10.97 -6.86
CA ASP A 63 -0.67 -10.24 -8.12
C ASP A 63 -1.37 -8.87 -8.14
N ARG A 64 -1.68 -8.33 -6.97
CA ARG A 64 -2.44 -7.06 -6.85
C ARG A 64 -1.58 -5.82 -6.98
N PHE A 65 -0.29 -5.96 -6.78
CA PHE A 65 0.67 -4.84 -6.83
C PHE A 65 1.90 -5.25 -7.63
N ASN A 66 2.68 -4.26 -8.05
CA ASN A 66 4.04 -4.50 -8.49
C ASN A 66 5.00 -3.43 -7.97
N CYS A 67 6.26 -3.80 -7.91
CA CYS A 67 7.36 -2.88 -7.61
C CYS A 67 8.35 -2.96 -8.76
N CYS A 68 8.82 -1.81 -9.21
CA CYS A 68 9.65 -1.70 -10.42
C CYS A 68 11.03 -1.11 -10.09
N PRO A 69 11.93 -1.86 -9.42
CA PRO A 69 13.28 -1.38 -9.17
C PRO A 69 14.16 -1.37 -10.44
N THR A 70 14.15 -2.44 -11.23
CA THR A 70 14.73 -2.52 -12.57
C THR A 70 13.75 -3.12 -13.54
N THR A 71 13.10 -4.20 -13.15
CA THR A 71 11.95 -4.79 -13.84
C THR A 71 10.79 -4.82 -12.87
N CYS A 72 9.57 -4.80 -13.38
CA CYS A 72 8.40 -4.82 -12.51
C CYS A 72 8.11 -6.25 -12.04
N ILE A 73 8.03 -6.43 -10.73
CA ILE A 73 7.82 -7.72 -10.08
C ILE A 73 6.53 -7.64 -9.27
N ASP A 74 5.65 -8.61 -9.48
CA ASP A 74 4.36 -8.66 -8.80
C ASP A 74 4.52 -9.05 -7.33
N PHE A 75 3.68 -8.48 -6.51
CA PHE A 75 3.51 -8.88 -5.13
C PHE A 75 2.08 -8.63 -4.67
N GLY A 76 1.72 -9.18 -3.55
CA GLY A 76 0.43 -8.94 -2.93
C GLY A 76 0.48 -9.31 -1.45
N ASN A 77 -0.68 -9.25 -0.81
CA ASN A 77 -0.81 -9.56 0.60
C ASN A 77 0.19 -8.78 1.48
N PRO A 78 0.29 -7.44 1.31
CA PRO A 78 1.17 -6.66 2.17
C PRO A 78 0.68 -6.74 3.61
N SER A 79 1.61 -6.71 4.56
CA SER A 79 1.30 -6.70 5.98
C SER A 79 1.91 -5.48 6.65
N LEU A 80 1.23 -4.96 7.67
CA LEU A 80 1.72 -3.83 8.43
C LEU A 80 2.70 -4.35 9.49
N ILE A 81 3.95 -3.93 9.43
CA ILE A 81 4.99 -4.37 10.37
C ILE A 81 5.36 -3.28 11.39
N HIS A 82 5.30 -2.03 10.99
CA HIS A 82 5.53 -0.90 11.89
C HIS A 82 4.43 0.11 11.69
N GLY A 83 3.63 0.33 12.73
CA GLY A 83 2.52 1.26 12.68
C GLY A 83 2.69 2.38 13.69
N GLN A 84 2.47 3.61 13.23
CA GLN A 84 2.37 4.81 14.06
C GLN A 84 1.17 5.62 13.59
N LYS A 85 0.81 6.65 14.34
CA LYS A 85 -0.37 7.46 14.02
C LYS A 85 -0.20 8.28 12.74
N ASN A 86 1.03 8.60 12.35
CA ASN A 86 1.31 9.46 11.20
C ASN A 86 1.98 8.74 10.03
N ALA A 87 2.48 7.52 10.23
CA ALA A 87 3.18 6.77 9.20
C ALA A 87 3.14 5.27 9.50
N VAL A 88 3.32 4.47 8.46
CA VAL A 88 3.39 3.01 8.58
C VAL A 88 4.46 2.46 7.67
N THR A 89 4.97 1.29 7.99
CA THR A 89 5.81 0.48 7.09
C THR A 89 5.09 -0.83 6.81
N LEU A 90 4.89 -1.11 5.53
CA LEU A 90 4.34 -2.38 5.06
C LEU A 90 5.46 -3.29 4.60
N ASN A 91 5.25 -4.58 4.76
CA ASN A 91 6.15 -5.63 4.25
C ASN A 91 5.40 -6.49 3.25
N ALA A 92 6.09 -6.87 2.19
CA ALA A 92 5.56 -7.79 1.19
C ALA A 92 6.67 -8.67 0.65
N THR A 93 6.29 -9.85 0.13
CA THR A 93 7.22 -10.77 -0.52
C THR A 93 7.00 -10.71 -2.01
N LEU A 94 8.07 -10.45 -2.77
CA LEU A 94 8.02 -10.44 -4.22
C LEU A 94 7.92 -11.87 -4.76
N GLN A 95 7.23 -12.04 -5.89
CA GLN A 95 7.09 -13.34 -6.55
C GLN A 95 8.39 -13.86 -7.16
N SER A 96 9.31 -12.95 -7.50
CA SER A 96 10.64 -13.32 -7.98
C SER A 96 11.69 -12.42 -7.35
N GLY A 97 12.91 -12.91 -7.26
CA GLY A 97 13.99 -12.17 -6.62
C GLY A 97 14.49 -11.00 -7.44
N ASN A 98 15.05 -10.03 -6.72
CA ASN A 98 15.78 -8.91 -7.28
C ASN A 98 16.98 -8.62 -6.37
N THR A 99 17.66 -7.51 -6.57
CA THR A 99 18.87 -7.17 -5.82
C THR A 99 18.51 -6.38 -4.56
N ALA A 100 18.98 -6.84 -3.40
CA ALA A 100 18.83 -6.11 -2.14
C ALA A 100 19.40 -4.68 -2.25
N GLY A 101 18.78 -3.73 -1.56
CA GLY A 101 19.19 -2.34 -1.55
C GLY A 101 18.61 -1.48 -2.68
N ARG A 102 17.95 -2.08 -3.66
CA ARG A 102 17.33 -1.33 -4.74
C ARG A 102 16.01 -0.70 -4.27
N VAL A 103 15.66 0.40 -4.90
CA VAL A 103 14.43 1.16 -4.65
C VAL A 103 13.62 1.22 -5.92
N GLY A 104 12.31 1.10 -5.82
CA GLY A 104 11.43 1.18 -6.98
C GLY A 104 10.07 1.75 -6.60
N ASN A 105 9.38 2.26 -7.62
CA ASN A 105 8.01 2.72 -7.46
C ASN A 105 7.09 1.52 -7.23
N VAL A 106 6.07 1.73 -6.40
CA VAL A 106 5.04 0.72 -6.12
C VAL A 106 3.75 1.14 -6.81
N PHE A 107 3.17 0.21 -7.56
CA PHE A 107 1.93 0.43 -8.30
C PHE A 107 0.88 -0.59 -7.89
N ALA A 108 -0.38 -0.16 -7.91
CA ALA A 108 -1.53 -1.06 -7.84
C ALA A 108 -1.87 -1.53 -9.25
N LYS A 109 -1.89 -2.84 -9.47
CA LYS A 109 -2.28 -3.46 -10.75
C LYS A 109 -3.80 -3.63 -10.78
N THR A 110 -4.53 -2.54 -10.98
CA THR A 110 -5.97 -2.51 -10.75
C THR A 110 -6.75 -3.45 -11.68
N ALA A 111 -6.19 -3.82 -12.84
CA ALA A 111 -6.80 -4.80 -13.73
C ALA A 111 -6.94 -6.19 -13.09
N ASN A 112 -6.07 -6.51 -12.12
CA ASN A 112 -6.12 -7.79 -11.40
C ASN A 112 -7.02 -7.73 -10.17
N TRP A 113 -7.43 -6.54 -9.74
CA TRP A 113 -8.27 -6.37 -8.56
C TRP A 113 -9.72 -6.69 -8.88
N THR A 114 -10.45 -7.24 -7.92
CA THR A 114 -11.90 -7.37 -8.01
C THR A 114 -12.58 -6.12 -7.46
N GLU A 115 -13.79 -5.85 -7.93
CA GLU A 115 -14.56 -4.70 -7.46
C GLU A 115 -14.73 -4.75 -5.94
N GLY A 116 -14.45 -3.62 -5.30
CA GLY A 116 -14.55 -3.48 -3.85
C GLY A 116 -13.26 -3.77 -3.09
N GLU A 117 -12.26 -4.40 -3.70
CA GLU A 117 -10.95 -4.51 -3.06
C GLU A 117 -10.35 -3.13 -2.84
N LYS A 118 -9.65 -2.96 -1.73
CA LYS A 118 -9.10 -1.66 -1.35
C LYS A 118 -7.80 -1.80 -0.58
N LEU A 119 -6.98 -0.75 -0.69
CA LEU A 119 -5.83 -0.53 0.20
C LEU A 119 -6.21 0.65 1.09
N ALA A 120 -6.41 0.39 2.36
CA ALA A 120 -6.90 1.39 3.29
C ALA A 120 -6.38 1.15 4.70
N PHE A 121 -6.41 2.21 5.49
CA PHE A 121 -6.01 2.17 6.89
C PHE A 121 -7.18 2.67 7.74
N THR A 122 -7.49 1.95 8.80
CA THR A 122 -8.56 2.32 9.72
C THR A 122 -8.03 2.44 11.14
N ALA A 123 -8.43 3.49 11.83
CA ALA A 123 -8.08 3.76 13.23
C ALA A 123 -9.33 3.83 14.11
N GLU A 124 -10.39 3.18 13.70
CA GLU A 124 -11.61 3.06 14.50
C GLU A 124 -11.38 2.17 15.71
N LEU A 125 -12.11 2.47 16.77
CA LEU A 125 -12.10 1.66 18.00
C LEU A 125 -12.94 0.39 17.83
#